data_cb4e2a13ce7bfb45ff9ed5ab54ca350b
#
_entry.id   cb4e2a13ce7bfb45ff9ed5ab54ca350b
#
_cell.length_a   1.000
_cell.length_b   1.000
_cell.length_c   1.000
_cell.angle_alpha   90.00
_cell.angle_beta   90.00
_cell.angle_gamma   90.00
#
_symmetry.space_group_name_H-M   'P 1'
#
loop_
_entity.id
_entity.type
_entity.pdbx_description
1 polymer ?
#
loop_
_entity_poly.entity_id
_entity_poly.type
_entity_poly.pdbx_seq_one_letter_code
_entity_poly.pdbx_strand_id
1 'polypeptide(L)'
;MLRILVTGARGRMGQAIIACSEACPELTISAGIDLGDSLTEALPDCDTVIDFTYHGFTPEIVSGCLAAGKSLVLGTTGHTDEELAQIREASRHIP
;
A
#
# COMPACT_ATOMS: atom_id res chain seq x y z
N MET A 1 -15.83 -9.08 0.31
CA MET A 1 -15.40 -7.77 0.83
C MET A 1 -13.90 -7.61 0.65
N LEU A 2 -13.48 -6.51 0.05
CA LEU A 2 -12.06 -6.23 -0.17
C LEU A 2 -11.44 -5.57 1.07
N ARG A 3 -10.38 -6.16 1.59
CA ARG A 3 -9.67 -5.63 2.76
C ARG A 3 -8.47 -4.82 2.28
N ILE A 4 -8.42 -3.57 2.69
CA ILE A 4 -7.41 -2.61 2.24
C ILE A 4 -6.49 -2.20 3.38
N LEU A 5 -5.19 -2.31 3.15
CA LEU A 5 -4.17 -1.73 4.02
C LEU A 5 -3.75 -0.38 3.42
N VAL A 6 -3.92 0.69 4.18
CA VAL A 6 -3.51 2.03 3.76
C VAL A 6 -2.16 2.35 4.40
N THR A 7 -1.16 2.62 3.57
CA THR A 7 0.12 3.15 4.05
C THR A 7 0.16 4.66 3.82
N GLY A 8 0.80 5.40 4.72
CA GLY A 8 0.68 6.86 4.74
C GLY A 8 -0.65 7.30 5.33
N ALA A 9 -1.20 6.51 6.26
CA ALA A 9 -2.54 6.69 6.81
C ALA A 9 -2.74 8.04 7.52
N ARG A 10 -1.68 8.62 8.06
CA ARG A 10 -1.74 9.93 8.76
C ARG A 10 -1.70 11.11 7.80
N GLY A 11 -1.37 10.91 6.53
CA GLY A 11 -1.33 11.95 5.53
C GLY A 11 -2.73 12.27 4.99
N ARG A 12 -2.82 13.34 4.17
CA ARG A 12 -4.10 13.80 3.61
C ARG A 12 -4.79 12.73 2.76
N MET A 13 -4.04 12.11 1.85
CA MET A 13 -4.59 11.11 0.96
C MET A 13 -5.00 9.85 1.71
N GLY A 14 -4.18 9.42 2.67
CA GLY A 14 -4.50 8.27 3.51
C GLY A 14 -5.80 8.51 4.30
N GLN A 15 -5.94 9.66 4.91
CA GLN A 15 -7.15 10.02 5.66
C GLN A 15 -8.38 10.10 4.74
N ALA A 16 -8.22 10.65 3.52
CA ALA A 16 -9.31 10.74 2.56
C ALA A 16 -9.79 9.36 2.13
N ILE A 17 -8.87 8.43 1.90
CA ILE A 17 -9.22 7.05 1.50
C ILE A 17 -9.96 6.33 2.63
N ILE A 18 -9.48 6.46 3.86
CA ILE A 18 -10.14 5.87 5.02
C ILE A 18 -11.56 6.42 5.17
N ALA A 19 -11.73 7.72 5.02
CA ALA A 19 -13.05 8.35 5.09
C ALA A 19 -13.96 7.87 3.96
N CYS A 20 -13.46 7.78 2.74
CA CYS A 20 -14.24 7.30 1.60
C CYS A 20 -14.70 5.84 1.77
N SER A 21 -13.90 5.01 2.42
CA SER A 21 -14.23 3.60 2.62
C SER A 21 -15.49 3.42 3.48
N GLU A 22 -15.77 4.36 4.37
CA GLU A 22 -16.94 4.31 5.23
C GLU A 22 -18.25 4.37 4.43
N ALA A 23 -18.21 5.01 3.26
CA ALA A 23 -19.36 5.12 2.38
C ALA A 23 -19.46 3.97 1.38
N CYS A 24 -18.50 3.04 1.37
CA CYS A 24 -18.46 1.92 0.44
C CYS A 24 -18.52 0.58 1.21
N PRO A 25 -19.68 -0.08 1.24
CA PRO A 25 -19.84 -1.31 2.02
C PRO A 25 -19.03 -2.49 1.50
N GLU A 26 -18.51 -2.41 0.29
CA GLU A 26 -17.70 -3.46 -0.33
C GLU A 26 -16.24 -3.40 0.10
N LEU A 27 -15.83 -2.34 0.78
CA LEU A 27 -14.46 -2.13 1.22
C LEU A 27 -14.37 -2.11 2.74
N THR A 28 -13.28 -2.64 3.26
CA THR A 28 -12.93 -2.57 4.68
C THR A 28 -11.47 -2.15 4.80
N ILE A 29 -11.19 -1.21 5.67
CA ILE A 29 -9.80 -0.86 6.00
C ILE A 29 -9.32 -1.84 7.07
N SER A 30 -8.41 -2.74 6.68
CA SER A 30 -7.87 -3.73 7.62
C SER A 30 -6.90 -3.08 8.62
N ALA A 31 -6.13 -2.10 8.17
CA ALA A 31 -5.24 -1.30 9.00
C ALA A 31 -4.84 -0.04 8.27
N GLY A 32 -4.48 1.00 9.03
CA GLY A 32 -3.80 2.17 8.51
C GLY A 32 -2.45 2.26 9.18
N ILE A 33 -1.38 2.27 8.41
CA ILE A 33 -0.02 2.36 8.95
C ILE A 33 0.72 3.55 8.36
N ASP A 34 1.77 3.96 9.06
CA ASP A 34 2.66 5.01 8.61
C ASP A 34 4.11 4.63 8.94
N LEU A 35 5.04 5.54 8.68
CA LEU A 35 6.45 5.29 8.98
C LEU A 35 6.62 4.93 10.46
N GLY A 36 7.38 3.88 10.72
CA GLY A 36 7.60 3.36 12.05
C GLY A 36 6.67 2.23 12.46
N ASP A 37 5.56 2.03 11.74
CA ASP A 37 4.66 0.90 11.98
C ASP A 37 5.14 -0.33 11.20
N SER A 38 4.71 -1.52 11.63
CA SER A 38 5.15 -2.76 10.99
C SER A 38 4.28 -3.13 9.79
N LEU A 39 4.85 -3.01 8.60
CA LEU A 39 4.22 -3.48 7.37
C LEU A 39 4.02 -5.00 7.40
N THR A 40 5.03 -5.73 7.84
CA THR A 40 5.00 -7.19 7.87
C THR A 40 3.84 -7.73 8.72
N GLU A 41 3.56 -7.10 9.85
CA GLU A 41 2.44 -7.49 10.72
C GLU A 41 1.08 -7.17 10.12
N ALA A 42 0.99 -6.10 9.32
CA ALA A 42 -0.27 -5.65 8.74
C ALA A 42 -0.64 -6.40 7.45
N LEU A 43 0.33 -6.87 6.69
CA LEU A 43 0.10 -7.49 5.37
C LEU A 43 -0.84 -8.69 5.38
N PRO A 44 -0.75 -9.65 6.33
CA PRO A 44 -1.61 -10.84 6.27
C PRO A 44 -3.10 -10.55 6.32
N ASP A 45 -3.49 -9.43 6.92
CA ASP A 45 -4.89 -9.09 7.14
C ASP A 45 -5.54 -8.35 5.97
N CYS A 46 -4.79 -8.03 4.92
CA CYS A 46 -5.31 -7.29 3.77
C CYS A 46 -5.29 -8.12 2.49
N ASP A 47 -6.03 -7.64 1.49
CA ASP A 47 -6.00 -8.16 0.12
C ASP A 47 -5.21 -7.25 -0.81
N THR A 48 -5.30 -5.95 -0.57
CA THR A 48 -4.67 -4.91 -1.40
C THR A 48 -4.04 -3.85 -0.50
N VAL A 49 -2.87 -3.36 -0.89
CA VAL A 49 -2.21 -2.23 -0.26
C VAL A 49 -2.39 -0.99 -1.14
N ILE A 50 -2.80 0.11 -0.54
CA ILE A 50 -2.84 1.44 -1.19
C ILE A 50 -1.81 2.30 -0.49
N ASP A 51 -0.79 2.75 -1.25
CA ASP A 51 0.37 3.44 -0.69
C ASP A 51 0.40 4.92 -1.04
N PHE A 52 0.51 5.76 0.00
CA PHE A 52 0.72 7.21 -0.11
C PHE A 52 1.82 7.69 0.85
N THR A 53 2.88 6.91 1.02
CA THR A 53 4.01 7.28 1.87
C THR A 53 4.99 8.21 1.14
N TYR A 54 6.22 7.80 0.93
CA TYR A 54 7.20 8.53 0.12
C TYR A 54 8.04 7.52 -0.67
N HIS A 55 8.72 8.01 -1.72
CA HIS A 55 9.40 7.11 -2.65
C HIS A 55 10.46 6.21 -1.99
N GLY A 56 11.13 6.69 -0.94
CA GLY A 56 12.15 5.90 -0.24
C GLY A 56 11.59 4.67 0.48
N PHE A 57 10.28 4.63 0.75
CA PHE A 57 9.64 3.48 1.37
C PHE A 57 9.11 2.47 0.35
N THR A 58 9.02 2.86 -0.93
CA THR A 58 8.48 2.00 -1.99
C THR A 58 9.19 0.65 -2.08
N PRO A 59 10.54 0.54 -2.00
CA PRO A 59 11.19 -0.76 -2.07
C PRO A 59 10.68 -1.76 -1.03
N GLU A 60 10.46 -1.31 0.20
CA GLU A 60 9.95 -2.18 1.27
C GLU A 60 8.51 -2.62 1.01
N ILE A 61 7.67 -1.70 0.53
CA ILE A 61 6.27 -2.00 0.22
C ILE A 61 6.19 -3.00 -0.93
N VAL A 62 6.94 -2.77 -2.00
CA VAL A 62 6.96 -3.66 -3.16
C VAL A 62 7.44 -5.05 -2.77
N SER A 63 8.54 -5.16 -2.03
CA SER A 63 9.06 -6.44 -1.56
C SER A 63 8.07 -7.16 -0.66
N GLY A 64 7.43 -6.44 0.24
CA GLY A 64 6.43 -7.01 1.14
C GLY A 64 5.21 -7.55 0.40
N CYS A 65 4.70 -6.79 -0.56
CA CYS A 65 3.55 -7.22 -1.38
C CYS A 65 3.90 -8.44 -2.23
N LEU A 66 5.08 -8.48 -2.84
CA LEU A 66 5.54 -9.63 -3.59
C LEU A 66 5.60 -10.88 -2.73
N ALA A 67 6.22 -10.78 -1.55
CA ALA A 67 6.38 -11.91 -0.64
C ALA A 67 5.04 -12.43 -0.13
N ALA A 68 4.08 -11.54 0.11
CA ALA A 68 2.77 -11.90 0.65
C ALA A 68 1.71 -12.17 -0.44
N GLY A 69 2.05 -11.93 -1.71
CA GLY A 69 1.10 -12.12 -2.82
C GLY A 69 -0.05 -11.14 -2.81
N LYS A 70 0.18 -9.91 -2.36
CA LYS A 70 -0.87 -8.88 -2.27
C LYS A 70 -0.84 -7.95 -3.47
N SER A 71 -2.01 -7.45 -3.87
CA SER A 71 -2.12 -6.39 -4.87
C SER A 71 -1.63 -5.07 -4.29
N LEU A 72 -1.12 -4.19 -5.15
CA LEU A 72 -0.57 -2.91 -4.73
C LEU A 72 -1.01 -1.79 -5.66
N VAL A 73 -1.54 -0.73 -5.07
CA VAL A 73 -1.82 0.54 -5.75
C VAL A 73 -0.84 1.58 -5.22
N LEU A 74 0.04 2.09 -6.08
CA LEU A 74 1.04 3.09 -5.71
C LEU A 74 0.54 4.49 -6.07
N GLY A 75 0.27 5.28 -5.03
CA GLY A 75 -0.06 6.69 -5.17
C GLY A 75 1.13 7.61 -4.88
N THR A 76 2.25 7.05 -4.44
CA THR A 76 3.47 7.78 -4.15
C THR A 76 4.15 8.22 -5.44
N THR A 77 4.74 9.41 -5.43
CA THR A 77 5.45 9.99 -6.57
C THR A 77 6.91 10.26 -6.24
N GLY A 78 7.69 10.70 -7.23
CA GLY A 78 9.09 11.06 -7.03
C GLY A 78 10.06 9.89 -7.01
N HIS A 79 9.69 8.78 -7.61
CA HIS A 79 10.54 7.59 -7.65
C HIS A 79 11.81 7.80 -8.48
N THR A 80 12.92 7.20 -8.01
CA THR A 80 14.17 7.13 -8.77
C THR A 80 14.04 6.11 -9.90
N ASP A 81 15.00 6.12 -10.82
CA ASP A 81 15.01 5.14 -11.93
C ASP A 81 15.12 3.71 -11.42
N GLU A 82 15.90 3.49 -10.36
CA GLU A 82 16.03 2.17 -9.73
C GLU A 82 14.70 1.72 -9.10
N GLU A 83 14.01 2.62 -8.44
CA GLU A 83 12.70 2.34 -7.86
C GLU A 83 11.67 2.02 -8.94
N LEU A 84 11.67 2.77 -10.05
CA LEU A 84 10.79 2.50 -11.17
C LEU A 84 11.06 1.13 -11.80
N ALA A 85 12.32 0.74 -11.91
CA ALA A 85 12.68 -0.57 -12.41
C ALA A 85 12.15 -1.69 -11.51
N GLN A 86 12.24 -1.51 -10.20
CA GLN A 86 11.69 -2.47 -9.22
C GLN A 86 10.17 -2.57 -9.36
N ILE A 87 9.47 -1.45 -9.52
CA ILE A 87 8.02 -1.42 -9.68
C ILE A 87 7.62 -2.18 -10.95
N ARG A 88 8.30 -1.95 -12.06
CA ARG A 88 8.01 -2.65 -13.33
C ARG A 88 8.20 -4.16 -13.19
N GLU A 89 9.28 -4.58 -12.52
CA GLU A 89 9.52 -6.00 -12.30
C GLU A 89 8.44 -6.62 -11.43
N ALA A 90 8.06 -5.93 -10.36
CA ALA A 90 7.00 -6.39 -9.46
C ALA A 90 5.64 -6.51 -10.17
N SER A 91 5.35 -5.62 -11.12
CA SER A 91 4.08 -5.63 -11.84
C SER A 91 3.86 -6.89 -12.68
N ARG A 92 4.90 -7.67 -12.92
CA ARG A 92 4.81 -8.96 -13.61
C ARG A 92 4.33 -10.08 -12.70
N HIS A 93 4.35 -9.88 -11.40
CA HIS A 93 4.07 -10.90 -10.39
C HIS A 93 2.84 -10.62 -9.56
N ILE A 94 2.46 -9.34 -9.39
CA ILE A 94 1.27 -8.91 -8.64
C ILE A 94 0.49 -7.84 -9.40
N PRO A 95 -0.83 -7.78 -9.20
CA PRO A 95 -1.66 -6.72 -9.79
C PRO A 95 -1.33 -5.32 -9.29
#